data_04cd25c4146e3b421ba7bdd50e5ddf7b
#
_entry.id   04cd25c4146e3b421ba7bdd50e5ddf7b
#
_cell.length_a   1.000
_cell.length_b   1.000
_cell.length_c   1.000
_cell.angle_alpha   90.00
_cell.angle_beta   90.00
_cell.angle_gamma   90.00
#
_symmetry.space_group_name_H-M   'P 1'
#
loop_
_entity.id
_entity.type
_entity.pdbx_description
1 polymer ?
#
loop_
_entity_poly.entity_id
_entity_poly.type
_entity_poly.pdbx_seq_one_letter_code
_entity_poly.pdbx_strand_id
1 'polypeptide(L)'
;MCINVLNLHIQIKMPIFVYEVKHFVLNMGKDMIIKMLQSQLEAANAANIQLSMTISNLNATVSELRATMKGMEQTISNLETLLKNRDDSLSKAKSQMRGLSKMVENKSESQKTAQAESKTEEEQKAEGERKAAERKARGNNGAKRDMHFEMKTVEKDVYPDGVTDGQKSAFDKVRDVTRYIMIPPQFIKEVLHIHTIKSEGSLISATAPLTPLQNSSFDGSFIAGIAQLRYLYSMPVERIVNYFSENGFNLDKQTAHGLLKKTAGLFENLYRAMRSAVKEDKYICADETYHKILVDAEENSGKGTRKGYIWVIMARHLELTYFFYDNGSRSEEVILNELKNYSGTIQSDGLKAYKKVEAMSEGKVKRLACLQHCKRDFLDMKGNPDADRILELCNEIYRKEHVHKIGEKGWTAEDNLKWRQKFAPPILKKLKKTLLKVQAQTDKYPPTSQMHKAVNYFLNEWSGIEAIPTAGDYSWDNNQIERINRYVSLSRKNSLFFGSHAGAERGCIFYSLACSCRLHHINFFEYLSDILNRMSEMPNGTPVEAFRNLLPDKWTKKEQSK
;
A
#
# COMPACT_ATOMS: atom_id res chain seq x y z
N MET A 1 25.87 -30.50 -14.43
CA MET A 1 25.43 -30.99 -13.12
C MET A 1 24.25 -31.97 -13.19
N CYS A 2 23.30 -31.85 -14.11
CA CYS A 2 22.16 -32.79 -14.25
C CYS A 2 22.50 -34.18 -14.77
N ILE A 3 23.58 -34.36 -15.54
CA ILE A 3 23.97 -35.66 -16.12
C ILE A 3 24.53 -36.61 -15.05
N ASN A 4 25.14 -36.11 -13.98
CA ASN A 4 25.70 -36.95 -12.91
C ASN A 4 24.63 -37.51 -11.94
N VAL A 5 23.47 -36.87 -11.83
CA VAL A 5 22.35 -37.32 -10.96
C VAL A 5 21.59 -38.49 -11.61
N LEU A 6 21.49 -38.47 -12.95
CA LEU A 6 20.82 -39.57 -13.69
C LEU A 6 21.65 -40.86 -13.66
N ASN A 7 22.99 -40.75 -13.77
CA ASN A 7 23.88 -41.91 -13.70
C ASN A 7 23.90 -42.56 -12.30
N LEU A 8 23.79 -41.78 -11.22
CA LEU A 8 23.71 -42.31 -9.85
C LEU A 8 22.40 -43.07 -9.56
N HIS A 9 21.30 -42.63 -10.17
CA HIS A 9 19.98 -43.28 -9.98
C HIS A 9 19.89 -44.62 -10.71
N ILE A 10 20.57 -44.78 -11.82
CA ILE A 10 20.66 -46.04 -12.59
C ILE A 10 21.56 -47.06 -11.87
N GLN A 11 22.66 -46.64 -11.26
CA GLN A 11 23.55 -47.55 -10.54
C GLN A 11 22.97 -48.09 -9.22
N ILE A 12 22.08 -47.41 -8.55
CA ILE A 12 21.50 -47.83 -7.26
C ILE A 12 20.27 -48.75 -7.43
N LYS A 13 19.51 -48.65 -8.52
CA LYS A 13 18.33 -49.49 -8.76
C LYS A 13 18.61 -50.84 -9.45
N MET A 14 19.70 -50.93 -10.17
CA MET A 14 20.04 -52.18 -10.89
C MET A 14 20.33 -53.40 -9.98
N PRO A 15 21.06 -53.31 -8.86
CA PRO A 15 21.30 -54.46 -7.98
C PRO A 15 20.04 -55.00 -7.31
N ILE A 16 19.09 -54.13 -6.93
CA ILE A 16 17.83 -54.54 -6.27
C ILE A 16 16.92 -55.26 -7.27
N PHE A 17 16.86 -54.78 -8.50
CA PHE A 17 16.06 -55.40 -9.56
C PHE A 17 16.60 -56.79 -9.96
N VAL A 18 17.90 -56.98 -9.98
CA VAL A 18 18.54 -58.26 -10.26
C VAL A 18 18.30 -59.27 -9.14
N TYR A 19 18.19 -58.82 -7.87
CA TYR A 19 17.89 -59.72 -6.72
C TYR A 19 16.45 -60.16 -6.72
N GLU A 20 15.51 -59.30 -7.00
CA GLU A 20 14.06 -59.61 -7.10
C GLU A 20 13.77 -60.54 -8.29
N VAL A 21 14.41 -60.30 -9.44
CA VAL A 21 14.28 -61.19 -10.61
C VAL A 21 14.84 -62.57 -10.34
N LYS A 22 15.93 -62.74 -9.62
CA LYS A 22 16.48 -64.07 -9.23
C LYS A 22 15.51 -64.86 -8.36
N HIS A 23 14.81 -64.24 -7.44
CA HIS A 23 13.87 -64.92 -6.55
C HIS A 23 12.55 -65.34 -7.26
N PHE A 24 12.15 -64.60 -8.30
CA PHE A 24 10.96 -64.86 -9.10
C PHE A 24 11.20 -65.95 -10.17
N VAL A 25 12.42 -66.01 -10.70
CA VAL A 25 12.82 -66.95 -11.76
C VAL A 25 12.86 -68.43 -11.30
N LEU A 26 13.04 -68.68 -10.02
CA LEU A 26 13.05 -70.07 -9.44
C LEU A 26 11.72 -70.80 -9.49
N ASN A 27 10.60 -70.09 -9.72
CA ASN A 27 9.26 -70.66 -9.64
C ASN A 27 8.42 -70.63 -10.95
N MET A 28 9.01 -70.19 -12.08
CA MET A 28 8.28 -70.09 -13.37
C MET A 28 8.91 -70.95 -14.46
N GLY A 29 8.10 -71.59 -15.32
CA GLY A 29 8.55 -72.38 -16.48
C GLY A 29 9.32 -71.48 -17.48
N LYS A 30 10.36 -72.06 -18.12
CA LYS A 30 11.27 -71.35 -19.03
C LYS A 30 10.59 -70.47 -20.09
N ASP A 31 9.49 -70.91 -20.67
CA ASP A 31 8.76 -70.20 -21.71
C ASP A 31 8.07 -68.92 -21.22
N MET A 32 7.64 -68.92 -19.96
CA MET A 32 6.97 -67.78 -19.33
C MET A 32 7.99 -66.68 -19.00
N ILE A 33 9.21 -67.10 -18.60
CA ILE A 33 10.35 -66.19 -18.33
C ILE A 33 10.79 -65.49 -19.63
N ILE A 34 10.92 -66.24 -20.72
CA ILE A 34 11.31 -65.70 -22.03
C ILE A 34 10.27 -64.67 -22.50
N LYS A 35 8.97 -64.90 -22.39
CA LYS A 35 7.91 -63.96 -22.76
C LYS A 35 7.93 -62.70 -21.89
N MET A 36 8.21 -62.85 -20.59
CA MET A 36 8.30 -61.69 -19.70
C MET A 36 9.52 -60.83 -20.00
N LEU A 37 10.65 -61.44 -20.26
CA LEU A 37 11.88 -60.72 -20.64
C LEU A 37 11.75 -60.02 -22.02
N GLN A 38 11.04 -60.67 -22.96
CA GLN A 38 10.74 -60.03 -24.26
C GLN A 38 9.82 -58.82 -24.09
N SER A 39 8.76 -58.89 -23.29
CA SER A 39 7.88 -57.77 -23.00
C SER A 39 8.61 -56.63 -22.28
N GLN A 40 9.50 -56.95 -21.34
CA GLN A 40 10.30 -55.90 -20.67
C GLN A 40 11.32 -55.25 -21.62
N LEU A 41 11.91 -56.02 -22.53
CA LEU A 41 12.82 -55.50 -23.55
C LEU A 41 12.08 -54.57 -24.54
N GLU A 42 10.88 -54.94 -24.96
CA GLU A 42 10.04 -54.06 -25.81
C GLU A 42 9.66 -52.77 -25.12
N ALA A 43 9.23 -52.83 -23.84
CA ALA A 43 8.92 -51.66 -23.03
C ALA A 43 10.14 -50.76 -22.80
N ALA A 44 11.33 -51.36 -22.56
CA ALA A 44 12.56 -50.59 -22.41
C ALA A 44 13.01 -49.94 -23.73
N ASN A 45 12.84 -50.61 -24.86
CA ASN A 45 13.10 -50.03 -26.16
C ASN A 45 12.16 -48.89 -26.51
N ALA A 46 10.87 -49.03 -26.22
CA ALA A 46 9.87 -47.95 -26.38
C ALA A 46 10.20 -46.73 -25.51
N ALA A 47 10.61 -46.95 -24.26
CA ALA A 47 11.05 -45.88 -23.36
C ALA A 47 12.31 -45.18 -23.88
N ASN A 48 13.28 -45.92 -24.41
CA ASN A 48 14.51 -45.36 -25.00
C ASN A 48 14.20 -44.50 -26.25
N ILE A 49 13.27 -44.91 -27.09
CA ILE A 49 12.83 -44.13 -28.24
C ILE A 49 12.20 -42.81 -27.77
N GLN A 50 11.32 -42.87 -26.78
CA GLN A 50 10.68 -41.69 -26.21
C GLN A 50 11.67 -40.72 -25.54
N LEU A 51 12.65 -41.26 -24.85
CA LEU A 51 13.76 -40.50 -24.25
C LEU A 51 14.61 -39.80 -25.33
N SER A 52 14.92 -40.49 -26.41
CA SER A 52 15.67 -39.96 -27.55
C SER A 52 14.92 -38.80 -28.24
N MET A 53 13.57 -38.92 -28.42
CA MET A 53 12.73 -37.83 -28.93
C MET A 53 12.71 -36.63 -27.98
N THR A 54 12.63 -36.88 -26.67
CA THR A 54 12.66 -35.81 -25.67
C THR A 54 13.99 -35.06 -25.66
N ILE A 55 15.11 -35.77 -25.77
CA ILE A 55 16.43 -35.16 -25.88
C ILE A 55 16.56 -34.32 -27.15
N SER A 56 16.02 -34.79 -28.28
CA SER A 56 16.03 -34.04 -29.54
C SER A 56 15.21 -32.73 -29.40
N ASN A 57 14.04 -32.78 -28.80
CA ASN A 57 13.21 -31.59 -28.55
C ASN A 57 13.89 -30.61 -27.60
N LEU A 58 14.50 -31.10 -26.53
CA LEU A 58 15.27 -30.25 -25.61
C LEU A 58 16.44 -29.55 -26.29
N ASN A 59 17.15 -30.24 -27.16
CA ASN A 59 18.26 -29.65 -27.92
C ASN A 59 17.77 -28.55 -28.89
N ALA A 60 16.61 -28.74 -29.52
CA ALA A 60 15.97 -27.72 -30.35
C ALA A 60 15.61 -26.48 -29.51
N THR A 61 14.98 -26.69 -28.36
CA THR A 61 14.62 -25.60 -27.43
C THR A 61 15.85 -24.84 -26.92
N VAL A 62 16.93 -25.53 -26.59
CA VAL A 62 18.20 -24.91 -26.18
C VAL A 62 18.78 -24.06 -27.31
N SER A 63 18.67 -24.51 -28.54
CA SER A 63 19.14 -23.76 -29.72
C SER A 63 18.35 -22.47 -29.90
N GLU A 64 17.00 -22.53 -29.79
CA GLU A 64 16.12 -21.36 -29.85
C GLU A 64 16.39 -20.36 -28.73
N LEU A 65 16.58 -20.85 -27.48
CA LEU A 65 16.93 -20.01 -26.34
C LEU A 65 18.27 -19.29 -26.54
N ARG A 66 19.27 -19.96 -27.11
CA ARG A 66 20.56 -19.33 -27.44
C ARG A 66 20.39 -18.22 -28.50
N ALA A 67 19.58 -18.44 -29.52
CA ALA A 67 19.29 -17.43 -30.53
C ALA A 67 18.57 -16.21 -29.92
N THR A 68 17.61 -16.46 -29.03
CA THR A 68 16.87 -15.40 -28.31
C THR A 68 17.79 -14.60 -27.38
N MET A 69 18.68 -15.28 -26.65
CA MET A 69 19.69 -14.62 -25.81
C MET A 69 20.59 -13.69 -26.61
N LYS A 70 21.09 -14.14 -27.77
CA LYS A 70 21.90 -13.29 -28.65
C LYS A 70 21.14 -12.07 -29.16
N GLY A 71 19.87 -12.21 -29.47
CA GLY A 71 18.99 -11.07 -29.83
C GLY A 71 18.80 -10.07 -28.68
N MET A 72 18.65 -10.58 -27.45
CA MET A 72 18.54 -9.73 -26.27
C MET A 72 19.85 -8.99 -25.97
N GLU A 73 21.01 -9.63 -26.08
CA GLU A 73 22.31 -9.00 -25.93
C GLU A 73 22.51 -7.82 -26.90
N GLN A 74 22.08 -7.99 -28.15
CA GLN A 74 22.12 -6.94 -29.16
C GLN A 74 21.18 -5.78 -28.81
N THR A 75 20.01 -6.09 -28.27
CA THR A 75 19.04 -5.07 -27.80
C THR A 75 19.57 -4.30 -26.59
N ILE A 76 20.23 -4.98 -25.65
CA ILE A 76 20.88 -4.35 -24.49
C ILE A 76 21.96 -3.38 -24.96
N SER A 77 22.84 -3.79 -25.87
CA SER A 77 23.90 -2.93 -26.40
C SER A 77 23.34 -1.67 -27.12
N ASN A 78 22.25 -1.83 -27.86
CA ASN A 78 21.57 -0.71 -28.48
C ASN A 78 20.96 0.27 -27.46
N LEU A 79 20.34 -0.28 -26.38
CA LEU A 79 19.77 0.51 -25.30
C LEU A 79 20.85 1.25 -24.49
N GLU A 80 21.99 0.63 -24.24
CA GLU A 80 23.13 1.28 -23.59
C GLU A 80 23.66 2.46 -24.40
N THR A 81 23.74 2.29 -25.73
CA THR A 81 24.12 3.38 -26.63
C THR A 81 23.10 4.53 -26.61
N LEU A 82 21.81 4.23 -26.61
CA LEU A 82 20.75 5.24 -26.49
C LEU A 82 20.75 5.95 -25.13
N LEU A 83 21.00 5.23 -24.04
CA LEU A 83 21.15 5.81 -22.70
C LEU A 83 22.33 6.77 -22.64
N LYS A 84 23.50 6.38 -23.16
CA LYS A 84 24.67 7.25 -23.23
C LYS A 84 24.40 8.54 -24.00
N ASN A 85 23.74 8.45 -25.15
CA ASN A 85 23.35 9.61 -25.94
C ASN A 85 22.35 10.52 -25.22
N ARG A 86 21.43 9.96 -24.43
CA ARG A 86 20.49 10.72 -23.57
C ARG A 86 21.20 11.41 -22.42
N ASP A 87 22.15 10.74 -21.78
CA ASP A 87 22.93 11.31 -20.67
C ASP A 87 23.79 12.47 -21.15
N ASP A 88 24.40 12.35 -22.34
CA ASP A 88 25.15 13.44 -22.98
C ASP A 88 24.24 14.63 -23.30
N SER A 89 23.02 14.37 -23.80
CA SER A 89 22.03 15.41 -24.10
C SER A 89 21.52 16.08 -22.83
N LEU A 90 21.27 15.31 -21.75
CA LEU A 90 20.86 15.80 -20.44
C LEU A 90 21.97 16.67 -19.79
N SER A 91 23.22 16.25 -19.93
CA SER A 91 24.38 17.00 -19.44
C SER A 91 24.50 18.36 -20.14
N LYS A 92 24.31 18.38 -21.48
CA LYS A 92 24.29 19.64 -22.27
C LYS A 92 23.12 20.52 -21.85
N ALA A 93 21.91 19.97 -21.66
CA ALA A 93 20.75 20.74 -21.21
C ALA A 93 20.93 21.32 -19.79
N LYS A 94 21.49 20.52 -18.86
CA LYS A 94 21.86 21.02 -17.51
C LYS A 94 22.88 22.12 -17.53
N SER A 95 23.87 22.04 -18.41
CA SER A 95 24.88 23.11 -18.62
C SER A 95 24.24 24.39 -19.14
N GLN A 96 23.32 24.27 -20.12
CA GLN A 96 22.56 25.42 -20.64
C GLN A 96 21.64 26.04 -19.58
N MET A 97 20.94 25.22 -18.79
CA MET A 97 20.10 25.68 -17.66
C MET A 97 20.94 26.43 -16.61
N ARG A 98 22.11 25.90 -16.24
CA ARG A 98 23.03 26.60 -15.31
C ARG A 98 23.51 27.94 -15.88
N GLY A 99 23.73 28.04 -17.18
CA GLY A 99 24.05 29.31 -17.86
C GLY A 99 22.89 30.29 -17.78
N LEU A 100 21.65 29.83 -18.05
CA LEU A 100 20.44 30.67 -17.96
C LEU A 100 20.13 31.06 -16.51
N SER A 101 20.29 30.15 -15.53
CA SER A 101 20.11 30.44 -14.10
C SER A 101 21.05 31.55 -13.63
N LYS A 102 22.34 31.48 -13.99
CA LYS A 102 23.32 32.55 -13.70
C LYS A 102 22.95 33.88 -14.34
N MET A 103 22.39 33.89 -15.58
CA MET A 103 21.91 35.12 -16.23
C MET A 103 20.68 35.71 -15.51
N VAL A 104 19.77 34.84 -14.97
CA VAL A 104 18.60 35.28 -14.21
C VAL A 104 19.00 35.76 -12.82
N GLU A 105 19.92 35.07 -12.15
CA GLU A 105 20.48 35.49 -10.86
C GLU A 105 21.19 36.85 -10.95
N ASN A 106 22.03 37.05 -11.96
CA ASN A 106 22.68 38.34 -12.19
C ASN A 106 21.68 39.48 -12.49
N LYS A 107 20.56 39.18 -13.20
CA LYS A 107 19.47 40.18 -13.38
C LYS A 107 18.71 40.44 -12.06
N SER A 108 18.49 39.41 -11.23
CA SER A 108 17.81 39.58 -9.95
C SER A 108 18.68 40.30 -8.91
N GLU A 109 20.01 40.13 -8.95
CA GLU A 109 20.94 40.84 -8.11
C GLU A 109 21.04 42.32 -8.52
N SER A 110 21.11 42.63 -9.82
CA SER A 110 21.12 44.04 -10.30
C SER A 110 19.80 44.76 -9.97
N GLN A 111 18.65 44.06 -10.01
CA GLN A 111 17.37 44.64 -9.57
C GLN A 111 17.27 44.79 -8.03
N LYS A 112 17.86 43.89 -7.27
CA LYS A 112 17.91 44.01 -5.80
C LYS A 112 18.85 45.12 -5.36
N THR A 113 19.98 45.32 -6.05
CA THR A 113 20.91 46.40 -5.77
C THR A 113 20.28 47.75 -6.11
N ALA A 114 19.59 47.89 -7.26
CA ALA A 114 18.88 49.11 -7.66
C ALA A 114 17.69 49.44 -6.73
N GLN A 115 17.02 48.45 -6.14
CA GLN A 115 15.95 48.64 -5.11
C GLN A 115 16.52 48.95 -3.72
N ALA A 116 17.72 48.44 -3.38
CA ALA A 116 18.37 48.70 -2.11
C ALA A 116 18.92 50.12 -2.01
N GLU A 117 19.38 50.71 -3.14
CA GLU A 117 19.86 52.10 -3.20
C GLU A 117 18.74 53.14 -3.08
N SER A 118 17.47 52.75 -3.19
CA SER A 118 16.31 53.64 -3.11
C SER A 118 15.62 53.72 -1.75
N LYS A 119 16.04 52.92 -0.75
CA LYS A 119 15.45 52.92 0.59
C LYS A 119 16.40 53.56 1.61
N THR A 120 15.86 54.49 2.39
CA THR A 120 16.59 55.11 3.50
C THR A 120 16.86 54.10 4.62
N GLU A 121 17.93 54.29 5.40
CA GLU A 121 18.30 53.42 6.53
C GLU A 121 17.14 53.24 7.53
N GLU A 122 16.30 54.25 7.72
CA GLU A 122 15.13 54.21 8.58
C GLU A 122 14.03 53.28 8.04
N GLU A 123 13.81 53.27 6.70
CA GLU A 123 12.85 52.36 6.06
C GLU A 123 13.31 50.89 6.12
N GLN A 124 14.62 50.62 6.02
CA GLN A 124 15.19 49.30 6.16
C GLN A 124 15.08 48.80 7.59
N LYS A 125 15.25 49.67 8.59
CA LYS A 125 15.09 49.35 9.99
C LYS A 125 13.62 49.08 10.37
N ALA A 126 12.70 49.91 9.88
CA ALA A 126 11.26 49.73 10.07
C ALA A 126 10.74 48.44 9.39
N GLU A 127 11.22 48.08 8.20
CA GLU A 127 10.88 46.83 7.52
C GLU A 127 11.47 45.60 8.25
N GLY A 128 12.67 45.73 8.81
CA GLY A 128 13.31 44.73 9.67
C GLY A 128 12.51 44.44 10.96
N GLU A 129 12.07 45.50 11.64
CA GLU A 129 11.26 45.41 12.86
C GLU A 129 9.86 44.85 12.56
N ARG A 130 9.23 45.23 11.43
CA ARG A 130 7.94 44.66 11.00
C ARG A 130 8.06 43.16 10.70
N LYS A 131 9.10 42.74 9.98
CA LYS A 131 9.37 41.30 9.73
C LYS A 131 9.70 40.54 10.99
N ALA A 132 10.35 41.15 11.97
CA ALA A 132 10.61 40.55 13.29
C ALA A 132 9.34 40.43 14.12
N ALA A 133 8.46 41.43 14.09
CA ALA A 133 7.15 41.40 14.73
C ALA A 133 6.20 40.36 14.09
N GLU A 134 6.20 40.27 12.74
CA GLU A 134 5.45 39.23 12.01
C GLU A 134 5.97 37.82 12.30
N ARG A 135 7.28 37.63 12.49
CA ARG A 135 7.88 36.35 12.93
C ARG A 135 7.49 36.01 14.39
N LYS A 136 7.44 37.03 15.28
CA LYS A 136 6.95 36.84 16.66
C LYS A 136 5.46 36.56 16.72
N ALA A 137 4.65 37.23 15.90
CA ALA A 137 3.19 37.03 15.82
C ALA A 137 2.81 35.68 15.20
N ARG A 138 3.64 35.10 14.30
CA ARG A 138 3.44 33.77 13.75
C ARG A 138 3.66 32.63 14.77
N GLY A 139 4.12 32.96 15.97
CA GLY A 139 4.43 31.93 16.97
C GLY A 139 5.51 30.96 16.47
N ASN A 140 6.27 30.41 17.36
CA ASN A 140 7.20 29.35 17.03
C ASN A 140 6.38 28.10 16.65
N ASN A 141 6.01 27.95 15.37
CA ASN A 141 5.53 26.70 14.82
C ASN A 141 6.71 25.73 14.70
N GLY A 142 7.46 25.55 15.79
CA GLY A 142 8.30 24.41 15.98
C GLY A 142 7.41 23.18 15.79
N ALA A 143 7.75 22.33 14.82
CA ALA A 143 7.01 21.11 14.60
C ALA A 143 6.72 20.47 15.94
N LYS A 144 5.46 20.31 16.32
CA LYS A 144 5.06 19.58 17.52
C LYS A 144 5.57 18.16 17.34
N ARG A 145 6.71 17.85 17.96
CA ARG A 145 7.42 16.57 17.81
C ARG A 145 6.76 15.44 18.58
N ASP A 146 5.86 15.80 19.51
CA ASP A 146 5.18 14.87 20.43
C ASP A 146 3.73 14.61 20.00
N MET A 147 3.46 14.42 18.69
CA MET A 147 2.13 14.69 18.17
C MET A 147 1.09 13.58 18.32
N HIS A 148 1.46 12.32 18.43
CA HIS A 148 0.45 11.25 18.31
C HIS A 148 0.63 10.04 19.23
N PHE A 149 1.77 9.89 19.86
CA PHE A 149 2.07 8.78 20.76
C PHE A 149 2.87 9.28 21.95
N GLU A 150 2.57 8.74 23.11
CA GLU A 150 3.28 9.06 24.34
C GLU A 150 4.75 8.61 24.23
N MET A 151 5.67 9.55 24.38
CA MET A 151 7.10 9.24 24.43
C MET A 151 7.52 8.97 25.87
N LYS A 152 8.30 7.89 26.06
CA LYS A 152 8.93 7.64 27.35
C LYS A 152 9.89 8.78 27.66
N THR A 153 9.55 9.58 28.66
CA THR A 153 10.40 10.65 29.17
C THR A 153 11.32 10.11 30.27
N VAL A 154 12.60 10.38 30.14
CA VAL A 154 13.60 10.06 31.13
C VAL A 154 14.25 11.36 31.56
N GLU A 155 14.05 11.76 32.80
CA GLU A 155 14.63 12.95 33.38
C GLU A 155 15.96 12.57 34.07
N LYS A 156 16.97 13.40 33.87
CA LYS A 156 18.29 13.22 34.49
C LYS A 156 18.84 14.56 34.90
N ASP A 157 19.24 14.66 36.17
CA ASP A 157 19.97 15.81 36.66
C ASP A 157 21.44 15.74 36.21
N VAL A 158 21.93 16.83 35.67
CA VAL A 158 23.32 16.97 35.21
C VAL A 158 23.98 18.08 35.98
N TYR A 159 24.98 17.73 36.73
CA TYR A 159 25.77 18.65 37.55
C TYR A 159 27.15 18.88 36.94
N PRO A 160 27.80 20.02 37.22
CA PRO A 160 29.20 20.24 36.86
C PRO A 160 30.13 19.22 37.50
N ASP A 161 31.26 18.94 36.87
CA ASP A 161 32.26 18.04 37.42
C ASP A 161 32.80 18.54 38.78
N GLY A 162 32.98 17.63 39.73
CA GLY A 162 33.53 17.95 41.05
C GLY A 162 32.53 18.45 42.11
N VAL A 163 31.22 18.51 41.75
CA VAL A 163 30.17 18.93 42.71
C VAL A 163 29.89 17.84 43.75
N THR A 164 29.94 18.19 45.04
CA THR A 164 29.58 17.28 46.15
C THR A 164 28.07 17.23 46.38
N ASP A 165 27.56 16.17 47.04
CA ASP A 165 26.13 16.01 47.31
C ASP A 165 25.53 17.15 48.15
N GLY A 166 26.30 17.75 49.05
CA GLY A 166 25.87 18.91 49.81
C GLY A 166 25.72 20.19 48.98
N GLN A 167 26.43 20.30 47.90
CA GLN A 167 26.33 21.45 46.97
C GLN A 167 25.19 21.32 46.00
N LYS A 168 24.73 20.10 45.69
CA LYS A 168 23.61 19.85 44.77
C LYS A 168 22.30 20.51 45.19
N SER A 169 22.09 20.67 46.49
CA SER A 169 20.89 21.33 47.04
C SER A 169 20.94 22.87 47.01
N ALA A 170 22.08 23.47 46.64
CA ALA A 170 22.28 24.92 46.66
C ALA A 170 22.11 25.61 45.31
N PHE A 171 21.65 24.89 44.26
CA PHE A 171 21.46 25.47 42.92
C PHE A 171 20.11 26.18 42.79
N ASP A 172 20.16 27.48 42.53
CA ASP A 172 18.98 28.34 42.37
C ASP A 172 18.40 28.34 40.95
N LYS A 173 19.12 27.79 39.96
CA LYS A 173 18.73 27.95 38.58
C LYS A 173 18.96 26.68 37.77
N VAL A 174 17.86 26.11 37.28
CA VAL A 174 17.84 24.94 36.40
C VAL A 174 17.47 25.38 34.98
N ARG A 175 18.18 24.86 33.99
CA ARG A 175 17.85 25.04 32.56
C ARG A 175 17.60 23.68 31.96
N ASP A 176 16.39 23.46 31.48
CA ASP A 176 16.02 22.23 30.79
C ASP A 176 16.60 22.19 29.38
N VAL A 177 17.25 21.10 29.05
CA VAL A 177 17.75 20.79 27.72
C VAL A 177 17.18 19.47 27.27
N THR A 178 16.30 19.50 26.26
CA THR A 178 15.69 18.30 25.73
C THR A 178 16.57 17.66 24.64
N ARG A 179 16.81 16.36 24.75
CA ARG A 179 17.51 15.55 23.75
C ARG A 179 16.65 14.34 23.38
N TYR A 180 16.42 14.14 22.09
CA TYR A 180 15.70 12.98 21.59
C TYR A 180 16.69 11.85 21.27
N ILE A 181 16.42 10.66 21.80
CA ILE A 181 17.27 9.47 21.65
C ILE A 181 16.45 8.40 20.93
N MET A 182 16.99 7.84 19.85
CA MET A 182 16.43 6.68 19.18
C MET A 182 17.13 5.41 19.66
N ILE A 183 16.34 4.45 20.17
CA ILE A 183 16.82 3.12 20.52
C ILE A 183 16.47 2.20 19.34
N PRO A 184 17.44 1.48 18.75
CA PRO A 184 17.17 0.48 17.73
C PRO A 184 16.20 -0.59 18.22
N PRO A 185 15.46 -1.30 17.34
CA PRO A 185 14.61 -2.41 17.75
C PRO A 185 15.44 -3.49 18.44
N GLN A 186 14.88 -4.08 19.47
CA GLN A 186 15.49 -5.16 20.25
C GLN A 186 14.70 -6.44 20.07
N PHE A 187 15.40 -7.55 19.86
CA PHE A 187 14.83 -8.89 19.87
C PHE A 187 15.13 -9.53 21.23
N ILE A 188 14.09 -10.02 21.90
CA ILE A 188 14.18 -10.64 23.21
C ILE A 188 13.92 -12.13 23.04
N LYS A 189 14.82 -12.97 23.54
CA LYS A 189 14.58 -14.40 23.72
C LYS A 189 14.03 -14.61 25.12
N GLU A 190 12.72 -14.86 25.21
CA GLU A 190 12.08 -15.25 26.47
C GLU A 190 12.16 -16.77 26.62
N VAL A 191 12.58 -17.24 27.78
CA VAL A 191 12.61 -18.65 28.15
C VAL A 191 11.69 -18.87 29.33
N LEU A 192 10.58 -19.56 29.09
CA LEU A 192 9.58 -19.86 30.13
C LEU A 192 9.86 -21.24 30.73
N HIS A 193 10.17 -21.29 32.01
CA HIS A 193 10.32 -22.54 32.76
C HIS A 193 8.97 -22.97 33.33
N ILE A 194 8.32 -23.94 32.68
CA ILE A 194 7.00 -24.45 33.08
C ILE A 194 7.18 -25.51 34.14
N HIS A 195 6.78 -25.19 35.36
CA HIS A 195 6.90 -26.08 36.50
C HIS A 195 5.67 -27.00 36.65
N THR A 196 5.93 -28.26 37.00
CA THR A 196 4.93 -29.21 37.41
C THR A 196 5.15 -29.51 38.90
N ILE A 197 4.14 -29.32 39.72
CA ILE A 197 4.16 -29.59 41.15
C ILE A 197 3.27 -30.76 41.50
N LYS A 198 3.60 -31.46 42.58
CA LYS A 198 2.73 -32.52 43.14
C LYS A 198 1.89 -31.90 44.27
N SER A 199 0.57 -31.92 44.11
CA SER A 199 -0.38 -31.46 45.12
C SER A 199 -1.44 -32.53 45.34
N GLU A 200 -1.66 -32.95 46.60
CA GLU A 200 -2.67 -33.92 47.03
C GLU A 200 -2.68 -35.25 46.20
N GLY A 201 -1.49 -35.71 45.82
CA GLY A 201 -1.33 -36.94 45.05
C GLY A 201 -1.48 -36.79 43.52
N SER A 202 -1.86 -35.60 43.04
CA SER A 202 -1.98 -35.28 41.62
C SER A 202 -0.82 -34.39 41.16
N LEU A 203 -0.43 -34.53 39.88
CA LEU A 203 0.54 -33.66 39.23
C LEU A 203 -0.20 -32.49 38.59
N ILE A 204 0.12 -31.26 39.01
CA ILE A 204 -0.43 -30.03 38.47
C ILE A 204 0.69 -29.30 37.72
N SER A 205 0.53 -29.10 36.40
CA SER A 205 1.48 -28.37 35.56
C SER A 205 0.94 -26.99 35.22
N ALA A 206 1.80 -25.99 35.29
CA ALA A 206 1.46 -24.66 34.77
C ALA A 206 1.21 -24.73 33.25
N THR A 207 0.29 -23.91 32.76
CA THR A 207 0.02 -23.80 31.33
C THR A 207 0.93 -22.74 30.72
N ALA A 208 1.61 -23.07 29.63
CA ALA A 208 2.39 -22.10 28.88
C ALA A 208 1.46 -21.06 28.23
N PRO A 209 1.86 -19.78 28.17
CA PRO A 209 1.11 -18.79 27.42
C PRO A 209 0.90 -19.20 25.96
N LEU A 210 -0.28 -18.92 25.42
CA LEU A 210 -0.60 -19.22 24.02
C LEU A 210 0.21 -18.31 23.10
N THR A 211 0.77 -18.90 22.04
CA THR A 211 1.34 -18.12 20.95
C THR A 211 0.28 -17.84 19.88
N PRO A 212 0.34 -16.69 19.16
CA PRO A 212 -0.67 -16.34 18.15
C PRO A 212 -0.84 -17.38 17.05
N LEU A 213 0.21 -18.10 16.73
CA LEU A 213 0.20 -19.15 15.72
C LEU A 213 0.57 -20.49 16.36
N GLN A 214 -0.24 -21.51 16.12
CA GLN A 214 0.04 -22.87 16.61
C GLN A 214 1.43 -23.35 16.16
N ASN A 215 2.16 -24.01 17.05
CA ASN A 215 3.49 -24.53 16.82
C ASN A 215 4.50 -23.45 16.33
N SER A 216 4.37 -22.24 16.82
CA SER A 216 5.26 -21.12 16.53
C SER A 216 5.90 -20.61 17.82
N SER A 217 7.19 -20.28 17.76
CA SER A 217 7.91 -19.62 18.86
C SER A 217 7.86 -18.09 18.75
N PHE A 218 7.13 -17.55 17.78
CA PHE A 218 7.08 -16.12 17.51
C PHE A 218 5.88 -15.48 18.19
N ASP A 219 6.14 -14.51 19.05
CA ASP A 219 5.13 -13.66 19.68
C ASP A 219 4.41 -12.75 18.67
N GLY A 220 3.25 -12.24 19.05
CA GLY A 220 2.46 -11.33 18.20
C GLY A 220 3.23 -10.08 17.79
N SER A 221 4.09 -9.55 18.67
CA SER A 221 4.93 -8.38 18.38
C SER A 221 5.96 -8.65 17.27
N PHE A 222 6.54 -9.85 17.22
CA PHE A 222 7.49 -10.22 16.17
C PHE A 222 6.81 -10.23 14.79
N ILE A 223 5.62 -10.82 14.72
CA ILE A 223 4.82 -10.88 13.50
C ILE A 223 4.35 -9.47 13.09
N ALA A 224 3.92 -8.67 14.06
CA ALA A 224 3.52 -7.28 13.85
C ALA A 224 4.65 -6.42 13.28
N GLY A 225 5.88 -6.63 13.73
CA GLY A 225 7.07 -5.96 13.21
C GLY A 225 7.28 -6.25 11.71
N ILE A 226 7.21 -7.53 11.31
CA ILE A 226 7.32 -7.91 9.90
C ILE A 226 6.19 -7.28 9.07
N ALA A 227 4.95 -7.36 9.56
CA ALA A 227 3.78 -6.83 8.85
C ALA A 227 3.83 -5.32 8.70
N GLN A 228 4.23 -4.58 9.74
CA GLN A 228 4.40 -3.13 9.72
C GLN A 228 5.45 -2.70 8.67
N LEU A 229 6.63 -3.30 8.71
CA LEU A 229 7.70 -3.00 7.75
C LEU A 229 7.27 -3.33 6.32
N ARG A 230 6.54 -4.44 6.12
CA ARG A 230 6.10 -4.89 4.79
C ARG A 230 4.99 -4.02 4.21
N TYR A 231 3.91 -3.80 4.94
CA TYR A 231 2.67 -3.22 4.41
C TYR A 231 2.53 -1.73 4.66
N LEU A 232 3.11 -1.21 5.74
CA LEU A 232 3.05 0.22 6.06
C LEU A 232 4.26 0.99 5.53
N TYR A 233 5.46 0.38 5.62
CA TYR A 233 6.71 1.00 5.16
C TYR A 233 7.18 0.47 3.80
N SER A 234 6.39 -0.42 3.16
CA SER A 234 6.64 -0.92 1.81
C SER A 234 7.99 -1.62 1.62
N MET A 235 8.54 -2.21 2.69
CA MET A 235 9.82 -2.94 2.60
C MET A 235 9.62 -4.32 1.97
N PRO A 236 10.42 -4.71 0.97
CA PRO A 236 10.50 -6.09 0.49
C PRO A 236 10.94 -7.03 1.62
N VAL A 237 10.42 -8.27 1.64
CA VAL A 237 10.77 -9.24 2.69
C VAL A 237 12.28 -9.45 2.82
N GLU A 238 13.01 -9.42 1.71
CA GLU A 238 14.48 -9.50 1.72
C GLU A 238 15.14 -8.39 2.54
N ARG A 239 14.68 -7.15 2.39
CA ARG A 239 15.19 -6.03 3.19
C ARG A 239 14.78 -6.13 4.65
N ILE A 240 13.60 -6.69 4.94
CA ILE A 240 13.15 -6.95 6.32
C ILE A 240 14.07 -7.97 6.98
N VAL A 241 14.40 -9.05 6.28
CA VAL A 241 15.33 -10.08 6.77
C VAL A 241 16.72 -9.49 7.05
N ASN A 242 17.24 -8.67 6.14
CA ASN A 242 18.53 -7.99 6.34
C ASN A 242 18.47 -7.04 7.54
N TYR A 243 17.41 -6.24 7.64
CA TYR A 243 17.19 -5.33 8.77
C TYR A 243 17.13 -6.07 10.11
N PHE A 244 16.49 -7.24 10.16
CA PHE A 244 16.46 -8.07 11.38
C PHE A 244 17.85 -8.62 11.70
N SER A 245 18.61 -9.07 10.70
CA SER A 245 19.98 -9.56 10.87
C SER A 245 20.92 -8.47 11.39
N GLU A 246 20.82 -7.24 10.86
CA GLU A 246 21.59 -6.08 11.32
C GLU A 246 21.27 -5.71 12.78
N ASN A 247 20.08 -6.06 13.27
CA ASN A 247 19.65 -5.85 14.65
C ASN A 247 19.77 -7.13 15.53
N GLY A 248 20.53 -8.14 15.07
CA GLY A 248 20.92 -9.31 15.86
C GLY A 248 19.96 -10.50 15.78
N PHE A 249 18.99 -10.53 14.84
CA PHE A 249 18.08 -11.66 14.67
C PHE A 249 18.13 -12.22 13.25
N ASN A 250 18.63 -13.44 13.09
CA ASN A 250 18.67 -14.13 11.81
C ASN A 250 17.29 -14.76 11.49
N LEU A 251 16.57 -14.13 10.57
CA LEU A 251 15.28 -14.60 10.04
C LEU A 251 15.47 -15.03 8.59
N ASP A 252 14.99 -16.21 8.20
CA ASP A 252 14.96 -16.58 6.79
C ASP A 252 13.68 -16.08 6.08
N LYS A 253 13.76 -15.95 4.74
CA LYS A 253 12.66 -15.44 3.92
C LYS A 253 11.43 -16.34 3.95
N GLN A 254 11.62 -17.66 4.00
CA GLN A 254 10.51 -18.63 3.99
C GLN A 254 9.73 -18.53 5.29
N THR A 255 10.42 -18.42 6.43
CA THR A 255 9.80 -18.20 7.74
C THR A 255 9.03 -16.89 7.76
N ALA A 256 9.60 -15.79 7.29
CA ALA A 256 8.90 -14.50 7.21
C ALA A 256 7.60 -14.58 6.37
N HIS A 257 7.67 -15.19 5.18
CA HIS A 257 6.50 -15.41 4.34
C HIS A 257 5.50 -16.39 4.97
N GLY A 258 5.98 -17.42 5.63
CA GLY A 258 5.17 -18.40 6.35
C GLY A 258 4.38 -17.78 7.50
N LEU A 259 5.02 -16.93 8.29
CA LEU A 259 4.37 -16.17 9.37
C LEU A 259 3.26 -15.27 8.82
N LEU A 260 3.54 -14.46 7.80
CA LEU A 260 2.52 -13.61 7.18
C LEU A 260 1.38 -14.42 6.55
N LYS A 261 1.66 -15.59 5.96
CA LYS A 261 0.62 -16.47 5.40
C LYS A 261 -0.30 -17.03 6.49
N LYS A 262 0.26 -17.57 7.57
CA LYS A 262 -0.51 -18.13 8.69
C LYS A 262 -1.34 -17.03 9.38
N THR A 263 -0.76 -15.85 9.58
CA THR A 263 -1.45 -14.70 10.16
C THR A 263 -2.61 -14.21 9.30
N ALA A 264 -2.45 -14.16 7.99
CA ALA A 264 -3.57 -13.82 7.10
C ALA A 264 -4.71 -14.83 7.19
N GLY A 265 -4.41 -16.13 7.31
CA GLY A 265 -5.42 -17.16 7.56
C GLY A 265 -6.14 -16.97 8.92
N LEU A 266 -5.39 -16.61 9.98
CA LEU A 266 -5.98 -16.28 11.28
C LEU A 266 -6.93 -15.07 11.18
N PHE A 267 -6.61 -14.09 10.34
CA PHE A 267 -7.39 -12.85 10.18
C PHE A 267 -8.60 -12.97 9.24
N GLU A 268 -8.91 -14.13 8.70
CA GLU A 268 -10.02 -14.30 7.75
C GLU A 268 -11.35 -13.77 8.30
N ASN A 269 -11.73 -14.16 9.54
CA ASN A 269 -12.97 -13.69 10.14
C ASN A 269 -12.92 -12.20 10.52
N LEU A 270 -11.78 -11.70 10.97
CA LEU A 270 -11.56 -10.26 11.20
C LEU A 270 -11.74 -9.46 9.91
N TYR A 271 -11.22 -9.98 8.81
CA TYR A 271 -11.34 -9.36 7.49
C TYR A 271 -12.79 -9.40 6.97
N ARG A 272 -13.52 -10.49 7.23
CA ARG A 272 -14.97 -10.56 6.93
C ARG A 272 -15.76 -9.56 7.76
N ALA A 273 -15.46 -9.40 9.04
CA ALA A 273 -16.07 -8.40 9.89
C ALA A 273 -15.78 -6.97 9.38
N MET A 274 -14.55 -6.70 8.92
CA MET A 274 -14.18 -5.44 8.28
C MET A 274 -15.02 -5.16 7.03
N ARG A 275 -15.16 -6.16 6.15
CA ARG A 275 -15.99 -6.08 4.94
C ARG A 275 -17.44 -5.71 5.26
N SER A 276 -18.02 -6.37 6.26
CA SER A 276 -19.40 -6.09 6.69
C SER A 276 -19.51 -4.67 7.24
N ALA A 277 -18.64 -4.27 8.16
CA ALA A 277 -18.67 -2.96 8.78
C ALA A 277 -18.53 -1.82 7.73
N VAL A 278 -17.63 -1.96 6.77
CA VAL A 278 -17.46 -0.96 5.71
C VAL A 278 -18.72 -0.81 4.86
N LYS A 279 -19.45 -1.91 4.60
CA LYS A 279 -20.69 -1.89 3.80
C LYS A 279 -21.94 -1.42 4.58
N GLU A 280 -21.86 -1.34 5.89
CA GLU A 280 -22.92 -0.75 6.73
C GLU A 280 -22.90 0.78 6.74
N ASP A 281 -21.74 1.39 6.45
CA ASP A 281 -21.62 2.84 6.37
C ASP A 281 -22.44 3.39 5.19
N LYS A 282 -23.18 4.45 5.44
CA LYS A 282 -24.07 5.08 4.44
C LYS A 282 -23.32 5.97 3.44
N TYR A 283 -22.05 6.24 3.69
CA TYR A 283 -21.19 6.98 2.77
C TYR A 283 -19.83 6.30 2.64
N ILE A 284 -19.58 5.76 1.45
CA ILE A 284 -18.33 5.10 1.12
C ILE A 284 -17.62 5.79 -0.04
N CYS A 285 -16.29 5.71 -0.04
CA CYS A 285 -15.46 6.01 -1.20
C CYS A 285 -14.97 4.71 -1.82
N ALA A 286 -14.86 4.68 -3.14
CA ALA A 286 -14.33 3.54 -3.87
C ALA A 286 -13.26 3.97 -4.90
N ASP A 287 -12.24 3.14 -5.05
CA ASP A 287 -11.14 3.35 -6.01
C ASP A 287 -10.46 2.00 -6.30
N GLU A 288 -9.62 1.93 -7.33
CA GLU A 288 -8.81 0.76 -7.64
C GLU A 288 -7.39 1.16 -8.02
N THR A 289 -6.45 0.27 -7.78
CA THR A 289 -5.07 0.42 -8.20
C THR A 289 -4.52 -0.90 -8.74
N TYR A 290 -3.56 -0.84 -9.67
CA TYR A 290 -2.95 -2.06 -10.17
C TYR A 290 -1.68 -2.42 -9.40
N HIS A 291 -1.37 -3.72 -9.40
CA HIS A 291 -0.05 -4.25 -9.05
C HIS A 291 0.28 -5.42 -9.98
N LYS A 292 1.56 -5.67 -10.25
CA LYS A 292 1.95 -6.86 -11.00
C LYS A 292 1.87 -8.09 -10.09
N ILE A 293 1.43 -9.19 -10.68
CA ILE A 293 1.30 -10.51 -10.02
C ILE A 293 2.17 -11.48 -10.80
N LEU A 294 2.95 -12.31 -10.12
CA LEU A 294 3.58 -13.48 -10.74
C LEU A 294 2.50 -14.52 -11.02
N VAL A 295 2.47 -15.00 -12.24
CA VAL A 295 1.52 -16.01 -12.74
C VAL A 295 2.28 -17.03 -13.57
N ASP A 296 1.68 -18.20 -13.77
CA ASP A 296 2.22 -19.16 -14.69
C ASP A 296 2.18 -18.62 -16.12
N ALA A 297 3.14 -19.02 -16.94
CA ALA A 297 3.28 -18.51 -18.31
C ALA A 297 2.01 -18.77 -19.15
N GLU A 298 1.32 -19.88 -18.90
CA GLU A 298 0.07 -20.27 -19.57
C GLU A 298 -1.07 -19.27 -19.27
N GLU A 299 -1.13 -18.71 -18.06
CA GLU A 299 -2.17 -17.76 -17.63
C GLU A 299 -2.06 -16.40 -18.36
N ASN A 300 -0.88 -16.03 -18.87
CA ASN A 300 -0.65 -14.72 -19.49
C ASN A 300 0.12 -14.79 -20.81
N SER A 301 -0.25 -15.67 -21.69
CA SER A 301 0.30 -15.76 -23.05
C SER A 301 1.84 -15.79 -23.09
N GLY A 302 2.45 -16.63 -22.25
CA GLY A 302 3.91 -16.80 -22.16
C GLY A 302 4.63 -15.80 -21.26
N LYS A 303 3.91 -14.86 -20.61
CA LYS A 303 4.51 -13.87 -19.69
C LYS A 303 4.34 -14.31 -18.25
N GLY A 304 5.44 -14.44 -17.50
CA GLY A 304 5.43 -14.81 -16.09
C GLY A 304 4.89 -13.73 -15.12
N THR A 305 4.37 -12.60 -15.62
CA THR A 305 3.73 -11.56 -14.82
C THR A 305 2.50 -11.01 -15.48
N ARG A 306 1.45 -10.74 -14.69
CA ARG A 306 0.21 -10.11 -15.12
C ARG A 306 -0.06 -8.84 -14.32
N LYS A 307 -0.70 -7.85 -14.94
CA LYS A 307 -1.24 -6.68 -14.26
C LYS A 307 -2.55 -7.08 -13.59
N GLY A 308 -2.56 -7.14 -12.25
CA GLY A 308 -3.75 -7.38 -11.46
C GLY A 308 -4.25 -6.09 -10.80
N TYR A 309 -5.56 -5.99 -10.55
CA TYR A 309 -6.18 -4.84 -9.88
C TYR A 309 -6.57 -5.19 -8.46
N ILE A 310 -6.28 -4.27 -7.55
CA ILE A 310 -6.69 -4.28 -6.16
C ILE A 310 -7.71 -3.17 -6.02
N TRP A 311 -8.87 -3.50 -5.50
CA TRP A 311 -9.96 -2.59 -5.22
C TRP A 311 -9.92 -2.16 -3.76
N VAL A 312 -10.39 -0.96 -3.48
CA VAL A 312 -10.52 -0.46 -2.11
C VAL A 312 -11.84 0.27 -1.93
N ILE A 313 -12.49 0.00 -0.81
CA ILE A 313 -13.67 0.72 -0.34
C ILE A 313 -13.32 1.28 1.03
N MET A 314 -13.67 2.54 1.27
CA MET A 314 -13.47 3.21 2.55
C MET A 314 -14.81 3.71 3.08
N ALA A 315 -15.18 3.28 4.27
CA ALA A 315 -16.29 3.83 5.05
C ALA A 315 -15.90 5.20 5.59
N ARG A 316 -16.66 6.22 5.23
CA ARG A 316 -16.32 7.62 5.54
C ARG A 316 -16.54 8.00 7.00
N HIS A 317 -17.61 7.49 7.61
CA HIS A 317 -17.95 7.78 9.00
C HIS A 317 -17.21 6.87 9.97
N LEU A 318 -16.99 5.60 9.58
CA LEU A 318 -16.27 4.64 10.39
C LEU A 318 -14.74 4.74 10.23
N GLU A 319 -14.26 5.47 9.23
CA GLU A 319 -12.82 5.57 8.90
C GLU A 319 -12.13 4.19 8.77
N LEU A 320 -12.88 3.21 8.25
CA LEU A 320 -12.40 1.87 7.96
C LEU A 320 -12.17 1.69 6.47
N THR A 321 -11.14 0.94 6.12
CA THR A 321 -10.79 0.60 4.74
C THR A 321 -10.81 -0.90 4.51
N TYR A 322 -11.36 -1.30 3.38
CA TYR A 322 -11.43 -2.67 2.93
C TYR A 322 -10.84 -2.80 1.54
N PHE A 323 -9.62 -3.33 1.46
CA PHE A 323 -8.99 -3.72 0.20
C PHE A 323 -9.43 -5.12 -0.17
N PHE A 324 -9.69 -5.38 -1.45
CA PHE A 324 -10.02 -6.72 -1.92
C PHE A 324 -9.45 -6.98 -3.31
N TYR A 325 -9.35 -8.25 -3.63
CA TYR A 325 -8.74 -8.75 -4.84
C TYR A 325 -9.59 -9.88 -5.41
N ASP A 326 -9.86 -9.83 -6.71
CA ASP A 326 -10.62 -10.86 -7.41
C ASP A 326 -9.84 -11.27 -8.66
N ASN A 327 -8.93 -12.23 -8.50
CA ASN A 327 -8.05 -12.75 -9.55
C ASN A 327 -7.42 -11.66 -10.44
N GLY A 328 -7.24 -10.46 -9.91
CA GLY A 328 -6.68 -9.30 -10.62
C GLY A 328 -7.61 -8.69 -11.67
N SER A 329 -8.88 -9.05 -11.67
CA SER A 329 -9.88 -8.50 -12.60
C SER A 329 -10.14 -7.02 -12.33
N ARG A 330 -10.31 -6.25 -13.43
CA ARG A 330 -10.85 -4.89 -13.43
C ARG A 330 -12.25 -4.85 -14.03
N SER A 331 -12.90 -6.00 -14.19
CA SER A 331 -14.24 -6.03 -14.77
C SER A 331 -15.25 -5.30 -13.88
N GLU A 332 -16.28 -4.75 -14.49
CA GLU A 332 -17.37 -4.08 -13.78
C GLU A 332 -18.07 -5.02 -12.80
N GLU A 333 -18.09 -6.32 -13.10
CA GLU A 333 -18.73 -7.36 -12.30
C GLU A 333 -18.13 -7.47 -10.90
N VAL A 334 -16.83 -7.21 -10.74
CA VAL A 334 -16.15 -7.28 -9.44
C VAL A 334 -16.80 -6.33 -8.45
N ILE A 335 -16.91 -5.06 -8.80
CA ILE A 335 -17.49 -4.05 -7.90
C ILE A 335 -19.01 -4.16 -7.81
N LEU A 336 -19.69 -4.59 -8.89
CA LEU A 336 -21.13 -4.85 -8.88
C LEU A 336 -21.49 -5.97 -7.90
N ASN A 337 -20.74 -7.07 -7.90
CA ASN A 337 -20.93 -8.18 -6.96
C ASN A 337 -20.61 -7.77 -5.54
N GLU A 338 -19.52 -7.00 -5.35
CA GLU A 338 -19.14 -6.53 -4.01
C GLU A 338 -20.20 -5.62 -3.40
N LEU A 339 -20.80 -4.73 -4.19
CA LEU A 339 -21.78 -3.73 -3.72
C LEU A 339 -23.24 -4.08 -4.03
N LYS A 340 -23.54 -5.33 -4.43
CA LYS A 340 -24.88 -5.78 -4.85
C LYS A 340 -26.00 -5.40 -3.86
N ASN A 341 -25.74 -5.49 -2.56
CA ASN A 341 -26.73 -5.20 -1.50
C ASN A 341 -26.43 -3.89 -0.76
N TYR A 342 -25.54 -3.06 -1.29
CA TYR A 342 -25.23 -1.78 -0.68
C TYR A 342 -26.36 -0.78 -0.89
N SER A 343 -26.63 0.04 0.14
CA SER A 343 -27.58 1.13 0.10
C SER A 343 -26.97 2.36 0.77
N GLY A 344 -26.76 3.42 0.01
CA GLY A 344 -26.13 4.64 0.50
C GLY A 344 -25.48 5.46 -0.61
N THR A 345 -24.48 6.22 -0.25
CA THR A 345 -23.75 7.09 -1.17
C THR A 345 -22.36 6.51 -1.47
N ILE A 346 -21.98 6.49 -2.75
CA ILE A 346 -20.65 6.08 -3.22
C ILE A 346 -19.96 7.29 -3.84
N GLN A 347 -18.77 7.65 -3.37
CA GLN A 347 -17.91 8.60 -4.07
C GLN A 347 -16.81 7.87 -4.83
N SER A 348 -16.65 8.19 -6.10
CA SER A 348 -15.68 7.54 -6.97
C SER A 348 -15.18 8.49 -8.08
N ASP A 349 -14.20 8.03 -8.84
CA ASP A 349 -13.87 8.61 -10.14
C ASP A 349 -14.94 8.30 -11.20
N GLY A 350 -14.67 8.68 -12.45
CA GLY A 350 -15.57 8.49 -13.58
C GLY A 350 -15.57 7.08 -14.20
N LEU A 351 -15.03 6.05 -13.53
CA LEU A 351 -15.04 4.68 -14.05
C LEU A 351 -16.48 4.19 -14.28
N LYS A 352 -16.72 3.60 -15.46
CA LYS A 352 -18.06 3.12 -15.85
C LYS A 352 -18.66 2.12 -14.85
N ALA A 353 -17.81 1.32 -14.21
CA ALA A 353 -18.24 0.34 -13.21
C ALA A 353 -19.05 0.96 -12.09
N TYR A 354 -18.61 2.10 -11.52
CA TYR A 354 -19.32 2.78 -10.45
C TYR A 354 -20.64 3.41 -10.89
N LYS A 355 -20.70 3.94 -12.12
CA LYS A 355 -21.98 4.43 -12.71
C LYS A 355 -22.99 3.30 -12.84
N LYS A 356 -22.51 2.10 -13.20
CA LYS A 356 -23.36 0.92 -13.35
C LYS A 356 -23.91 0.43 -11.99
N VAL A 357 -23.11 0.55 -10.90
CA VAL A 357 -23.57 0.27 -9.53
C VAL A 357 -24.78 1.17 -9.20
N GLU A 358 -24.71 2.49 -9.47
CA GLU A 358 -25.81 3.41 -9.25
C GLU A 358 -27.04 3.04 -10.12
N ALA A 359 -26.82 2.85 -11.44
CA ALA A 359 -27.90 2.55 -12.39
C ALA A 359 -28.66 1.25 -12.06
N MET A 360 -27.95 0.21 -11.57
CA MET A 360 -28.55 -1.08 -11.23
C MET A 360 -29.11 -1.17 -9.82
N SER A 361 -28.92 -0.14 -8.99
CA SER A 361 -29.31 -0.14 -7.57
C SER A 361 -30.78 0.14 -7.33
N GLU A 362 -31.59 0.40 -8.37
CA GLU A 362 -32.99 0.80 -8.24
C GLU A 362 -33.19 2.03 -7.31
N GLY A 363 -32.24 2.97 -7.36
CA GLY A 363 -32.28 4.18 -6.54
C GLY A 363 -31.77 4.02 -5.10
N LYS A 364 -31.27 2.83 -4.71
CA LYS A 364 -30.70 2.59 -3.38
C LYS A 364 -29.30 3.19 -3.22
N VAL A 365 -28.59 3.37 -4.33
CA VAL A 365 -27.23 3.92 -4.35
C VAL A 365 -27.24 5.26 -5.09
N LYS A 366 -26.65 6.27 -4.48
CA LYS A 366 -26.37 7.58 -5.08
C LYS A 366 -24.85 7.70 -5.30
N ARG A 367 -24.44 8.08 -6.51
CA ARG A 367 -23.02 8.28 -6.81
C ARG A 367 -22.64 9.76 -6.75
N LEU A 368 -21.56 10.07 -6.05
CA LEU A 368 -20.87 11.36 -6.11
C LEU A 368 -19.63 11.24 -7.00
N ALA A 369 -19.38 12.29 -7.77
CA ALA A 369 -18.18 12.37 -8.60
C ALA A 369 -17.05 13.12 -7.87
N CYS A 370 -15.85 13.00 -8.38
CA CYS A 370 -14.65 13.68 -7.86
C CYS A 370 -14.38 14.96 -8.68
N LEU A 371 -14.56 16.12 -8.06
CA LEU A 371 -14.28 17.41 -8.70
C LEU A 371 -12.80 17.56 -9.09
N GLN A 372 -11.89 16.95 -8.33
CA GLN A 372 -10.45 16.96 -8.65
C GLN A 372 -10.15 16.22 -9.96
N HIS A 373 -10.83 15.09 -10.22
CA HIS A 373 -10.72 14.39 -11.50
C HIS A 373 -11.31 15.22 -12.65
N CYS A 374 -12.47 15.85 -12.43
CA CYS A 374 -13.11 16.70 -13.44
C CYS A 374 -12.23 17.89 -13.87
N LYS A 375 -11.44 18.46 -12.96
CA LYS A 375 -10.59 19.62 -13.30
C LYS A 375 -9.18 19.25 -13.78
N ARG A 376 -8.75 17.98 -13.66
CA ARG A 376 -7.36 17.56 -13.95
C ARG A 376 -6.90 17.93 -15.34
N ASP A 377 -7.68 17.61 -16.36
CA ASP A 377 -7.32 17.82 -17.75
C ASP A 377 -7.20 19.31 -18.11
N PHE A 378 -7.93 20.18 -17.40
CA PHE A 378 -7.84 21.63 -17.58
C PHE A 378 -6.54 22.22 -17.02
N LEU A 379 -5.89 21.56 -16.05
CA LEU A 379 -4.57 21.98 -15.53
C LEU A 379 -3.49 21.88 -16.60
N ASP A 380 -3.58 20.88 -17.48
CA ASP A 380 -2.66 20.70 -18.60
C ASP A 380 -2.88 21.75 -19.72
N MET A 381 -4.01 22.44 -19.69
CA MET A 381 -4.39 23.51 -20.63
C MET A 381 -4.31 24.92 -19.99
N LYS A 382 -3.58 25.06 -18.88
CA LYS A 382 -3.39 26.35 -18.19
C LYS A 382 -2.82 27.40 -19.14
N GLY A 383 -3.38 28.62 -19.10
CA GLY A 383 -3.10 29.70 -20.06
C GLY A 383 -4.14 29.80 -21.19
N ASN A 384 -5.01 28.81 -21.34
CA ASN A 384 -6.20 28.94 -22.17
C ASN A 384 -7.30 29.65 -21.38
N PRO A 385 -7.86 30.79 -21.85
CA PRO A 385 -8.84 31.57 -21.08
C PRO A 385 -10.08 30.78 -20.63
N ASP A 386 -10.55 29.83 -21.45
CA ASP A 386 -11.72 29.01 -21.14
C ASP A 386 -11.37 27.96 -20.06
N ALA A 387 -10.18 27.33 -20.16
CA ALA A 387 -9.68 26.40 -19.14
C ALA A 387 -9.43 27.12 -17.81
N ASP A 388 -8.76 28.26 -17.85
CA ASP A 388 -8.45 29.06 -16.65
C ASP A 388 -9.76 29.51 -15.95
N ARG A 389 -10.80 29.87 -16.71
CA ARG A 389 -12.10 30.23 -16.15
C ARG A 389 -12.79 29.05 -15.46
N ILE A 390 -12.73 27.86 -16.03
CA ILE A 390 -13.25 26.62 -15.43
C ILE A 390 -12.48 26.30 -14.15
N LEU A 391 -11.15 26.36 -14.19
CA LEU A 391 -10.29 26.13 -13.02
C LEU A 391 -10.55 27.14 -11.90
N GLU A 392 -10.77 28.42 -12.23
CA GLU A 392 -11.10 29.47 -11.26
C GLU A 392 -12.39 29.15 -10.51
N LEU A 393 -13.45 28.76 -11.21
CA LEU A 393 -14.73 28.38 -10.61
C LEU A 393 -14.62 27.13 -9.73
N CYS A 394 -13.85 26.12 -10.16
CA CYS A 394 -13.56 24.94 -9.33
C CYS A 394 -12.76 25.34 -8.07
N ASN A 395 -11.76 26.19 -8.22
CA ASN A 395 -10.96 26.65 -7.08
C ASN A 395 -11.75 27.56 -6.14
N GLU A 396 -12.75 28.29 -6.63
CA GLU A 396 -13.67 29.07 -5.81
C GLU A 396 -14.49 28.16 -4.88
N ILE A 397 -14.98 27.01 -5.38
CA ILE A 397 -15.65 25.99 -4.56
C ILE A 397 -14.74 25.55 -3.40
N TYR A 398 -13.50 25.15 -3.69
CA TYR A 398 -12.55 24.72 -2.66
C TYR A 398 -12.22 25.83 -1.66
N ARG A 399 -12.02 27.08 -2.12
CA ARG A 399 -11.78 28.22 -1.22
C ARG A 399 -12.94 28.45 -0.26
N LYS A 400 -14.19 28.35 -0.75
CA LYS A 400 -15.39 28.51 0.09
C LYS A 400 -15.56 27.34 1.06
N GLU A 401 -15.29 26.12 0.61
CA GLU A 401 -15.34 24.92 1.46
C GLU A 401 -14.32 24.96 2.60
N HIS A 402 -13.13 25.50 2.37
CA HIS A 402 -12.06 25.56 3.36
C HIS A 402 -12.19 26.70 4.39
N VAL A 403 -13.22 27.53 4.30
CA VAL A 403 -13.48 28.60 5.29
C VAL A 403 -13.83 27.99 6.64
N HIS A 404 -14.55 26.88 6.63
CA HIS A 404 -14.96 26.15 7.82
C HIS A 404 -14.58 24.69 7.67
N LYS A 405 -14.31 24.04 8.80
CA LYS A 405 -13.96 22.61 8.82
C LYS A 405 -14.80 21.91 9.88
N ILE A 406 -15.47 20.84 9.49
CA ILE A 406 -16.26 20.02 10.41
C ILE A 406 -15.37 19.52 11.55
N GLY A 407 -15.87 19.64 12.78
CA GLY A 407 -15.14 19.30 14.00
C GLY A 407 -14.31 20.43 14.59
N GLU A 408 -13.98 21.47 13.80
CA GLU A 408 -13.26 22.63 14.33
C GLU A 408 -14.24 23.70 14.86
N LYS A 409 -13.96 24.22 16.06
CA LYS A 409 -14.78 25.27 16.71
C LYS A 409 -16.28 24.95 16.79
N GLY A 410 -16.63 23.68 16.90
CA GLY A 410 -18.02 23.22 17.01
C GLY A 410 -18.78 23.20 15.68
N TRP A 411 -18.12 23.39 14.52
CA TRP A 411 -18.76 23.37 13.22
C TRP A 411 -19.23 21.95 12.87
N THR A 412 -20.52 21.79 12.66
CA THR A 412 -21.17 20.50 12.38
C THR A 412 -21.36 20.25 10.88
N ALA A 413 -21.70 19.02 10.50
CA ALA A 413 -22.10 18.70 9.13
C ALA A 413 -23.37 19.47 8.70
N GLU A 414 -24.29 19.73 9.63
CA GLU A 414 -25.49 20.53 9.37
C GLU A 414 -25.15 21.99 9.08
N ASP A 415 -24.24 22.58 9.84
CA ASP A 415 -23.76 23.94 9.59
C ASP A 415 -23.05 24.03 8.23
N ASN A 416 -22.27 23.00 7.90
CA ASN A 416 -21.59 22.93 6.60
C ASN A 416 -22.59 22.77 5.45
N LEU A 417 -23.67 22.01 5.64
CA LEU A 417 -24.75 21.94 4.65
C LEU A 417 -25.38 23.31 4.40
N LYS A 418 -25.75 24.04 5.46
CA LYS A 418 -26.31 25.40 5.37
C LYS A 418 -25.33 26.36 4.66
N TRP A 419 -24.05 26.24 4.94
CA TRP A 419 -23.00 27.01 4.29
C TRP A 419 -22.90 26.68 2.79
N ARG A 420 -22.87 25.41 2.42
CA ARG A 420 -22.83 24.95 1.02
C ARG A 420 -24.03 25.41 0.21
N GLN A 421 -25.23 25.36 0.80
CA GLN A 421 -26.48 25.82 0.16
C GLN A 421 -26.41 27.30 -0.21
N LYS A 422 -25.61 28.12 0.48
CA LYS A 422 -25.45 29.55 0.17
C LYS A 422 -24.45 29.76 -0.98
N PHE A 423 -23.32 29.07 -0.99
CA PHE A 423 -22.25 29.37 -1.95
C PHE A 423 -22.22 28.46 -3.18
N ALA A 424 -22.56 27.17 -3.04
CA ALA A 424 -22.37 26.21 -4.11
C ALA A 424 -23.32 26.40 -5.31
N PRO A 425 -24.63 26.59 -5.16
CA PRO A 425 -25.57 26.70 -6.28
C PRO A 425 -25.20 27.80 -7.27
N PRO A 426 -24.88 29.06 -6.88
CA PRO A 426 -24.50 30.10 -7.83
C PRO A 426 -23.19 29.81 -8.56
N ILE A 427 -22.21 29.18 -7.89
CA ILE A 427 -20.93 28.83 -8.52
C ILE A 427 -21.15 27.67 -9.51
N LEU A 428 -21.86 26.61 -9.12
CA LEU A 428 -22.18 25.48 -9.98
C LEU A 428 -22.98 25.91 -11.22
N LYS A 429 -23.96 26.83 -11.06
CA LYS A 429 -24.71 27.39 -12.19
C LYS A 429 -23.79 28.10 -13.19
N LYS A 430 -22.84 28.91 -12.71
CA LYS A 430 -21.85 29.59 -13.55
C LYS A 430 -20.93 28.57 -14.23
N LEU A 431 -20.47 27.57 -13.48
CA LEU A 431 -19.59 26.52 -13.99
C LEU A 431 -20.27 25.71 -15.12
N LYS A 432 -21.51 25.24 -14.89
CA LYS A 432 -22.30 24.51 -15.89
C LYS A 432 -22.49 25.34 -17.17
N LYS A 433 -22.86 26.62 -17.00
CA LYS A 433 -23.02 27.55 -18.13
C LYS A 433 -21.71 27.72 -18.91
N THR A 434 -20.58 27.82 -18.23
CA THR A 434 -19.26 27.93 -18.87
C THR A 434 -18.91 26.65 -19.63
N LEU A 435 -19.10 25.46 -19.02
CA LEU A 435 -18.87 24.18 -19.68
C LEU A 435 -19.70 24.01 -20.95
N LEU A 436 -21.01 24.28 -20.87
CA LEU A 436 -21.92 24.20 -22.04
C LEU A 436 -21.54 25.22 -23.14
N LYS A 437 -21.13 26.43 -22.76
CA LYS A 437 -20.64 27.44 -23.71
C LYS A 437 -19.40 26.94 -24.46
N VAL A 438 -18.44 26.35 -23.74
CA VAL A 438 -17.19 25.82 -24.33
C VAL A 438 -17.49 24.59 -25.19
N GLN A 439 -18.41 23.69 -24.76
CA GLN A 439 -18.84 22.54 -25.51
C GLN A 439 -19.43 22.92 -26.88
N ALA A 440 -20.21 24.00 -26.92
CA ALA A 440 -20.83 24.50 -28.14
C ALA A 440 -19.85 25.16 -29.13
N GLN A 441 -18.62 25.48 -28.72
CA GLN A 441 -17.60 26.10 -29.59
C GLN A 441 -16.83 25.02 -30.40
N THR A 442 -17.52 24.25 -31.22
CA THR A 442 -16.94 23.15 -32.00
C THR A 442 -15.89 23.60 -33.02
N ASP A 443 -16.02 24.82 -33.56
CA ASP A 443 -15.02 25.42 -34.46
C ASP A 443 -13.69 25.69 -33.76
N LYS A 444 -13.75 26.18 -32.52
CA LYS A 444 -12.59 26.45 -31.69
C LYS A 444 -12.04 25.18 -31.01
N TYR A 445 -12.93 24.31 -30.60
CA TYR A 445 -12.63 23.07 -29.88
C TYR A 445 -13.34 21.88 -30.55
N PRO A 446 -12.79 21.34 -31.63
CA PRO A 446 -13.37 20.18 -32.31
C PRO A 446 -13.46 18.95 -31.37
N PRO A 447 -14.34 17.97 -31.64
CA PRO A 447 -14.56 16.77 -30.80
C PRO A 447 -13.30 15.98 -30.46
N THR A 448 -12.27 16.06 -31.27
CA THR A 448 -10.98 15.40 -31.07
C THR A 448 -10.06 16.18 -30.12
N SER A 449 -10.33 17.46 -29.86
CA SER A 449 -9.50 18.32 -29.01
C SER A 449 -9.53 17.89 -27.54
N GLN A 450 -8.45 18.16 -26.83
CA GLN A 450 -8.35 17.90 -25.38
C GLN A 450 -9.42 18.67 -24.60
N MET A 451 -9.66 19.95 -24.98
CA MET A 451 -10.67 20.79 -24.33
C MET A 451 -12.07 20.18 -24.44
N HIS A 452 -12.48 19.74 -25.64
CA HIS A 452 -13.80 19.13 -25.85
C HIS A 452 -13.96 17.83 -25.06
N LYS A 453 -12.92 16.99 -25.02
CA LYS A 453 -12.92 15.75 -24.22
C LYS A 453 -13.02 16.04 -22.71
N ALA A 454 -12.26 17.01 -22.20
CA ALA A 454 -12.28 17.42 -20.81
C ALA A 454 -13.65 17.97 -20.39
N VAL A 455 -14.26 18.83 -21.23
CA VAL A 455 -15.60 19.38 -20.97
C VAL A 455 -16.65 18.27 -21.00
N ASN A 456 -16.61 17.37 -21.98
CA ASN A 456 -17.55 16.23 -22.04
C ASN A 456 -17.40 15.30 -20.84
N TYR A 457 -16.17 15.01 -20.40
CA TYR A 457 -15.94 14.25 -19.18
C TYR A 457 -16.59 14.93 -17.97
N PHE A 458 -16.36 16.25 -17.79
CA PHE A 458 -16.94 17.00 -16.69
C PHE A 458 -18.47 17.00 -16.71
N LEU A 459 -19.08 17.21 -17.88
CA LEU A 459 -20.54 17.18 -18.05
C LEU A 459 -21.13 15.79 -17.81
N ASN A 460 -20.42 14.73 -18.19
CA ASN A 460 -20.81 13.34 -17.90
C ASN A 460 -20.75 12.99 -16.40
N GLU A 461 -19.97 13.74 -15.63
CA GLU A 461 -19.88 13.60 -14.16
C GLU A 461 -20.80 14.60 -13.43
N TRP A 462 -21.52 15.46 -14.15
CA TRP A 462 -22.22 16.61 -13.58
C TRP A 462 -23.23 16.23 -12.50
N SER A 463 -24.04 15.20 -12.71
CA SER A 463 -25.03 14.73 -11.72
C SER A 463 -24.38 14.40 -10.38
N GLY A 464 -23.22 13.73 -10.41
CA GLY A 464 -22.47 13.40 -9.20
C GLY A 464 -21.83 14.63 -8.52
N ILE A 465 -21.42 15.64 -9.29
CA ILE A 465 -20.91 16.92 -8.74
C ILE A 465 -22.06 17.75 -8.12
N GLU A 466 -23.20 17.87 -8.82
CA GLU A 466 -24.36 18.63 -8.39
C GLU A 466 -25.01 18.02 -7.11
N ALA A 467 -24.78 16.73 -6.88
CA ALA A 467 -25.26 16.02 -5.71
C ALA A 467 -24.42 16.29 -4.43
N ILE A 468 -23.16 16.76 -4.53
CA ILE A 468 -22.29 16.94 -3.36
C ILE A 468 -22.84 17.94 -2.34
N PRO A 469 -23.35 19.13 -2.71
CA PRO A 469 -23.87 20.09 -1.73
C PRO A 469 -25.23 19.71 -1.11
N THR A 470 -25.72 18.50 -1.33
CA THR A 470 -26.96 18.00 -0.70
C THR A 470 -26.74 17.46 0.71
N ALA A 471 -25.48 17.24 1.12
CA ALA A 471 -25.12 16.91 2.49
C ALA A 471 -23.84 17.66 2.90
N GLY A 472 -23.68 17.91 4.19
CA GLY A 472 -22.56 18.68 4.70
C GLY A 472 -21.27 17.89 4.84
N ASP A 473 -21.36 16.59 4.99
CA ASP A 473 -20.25 15.64 5.18
C ASP A 473 -19.70 15.05 3.87
N TYR A 474 -20.39 15.22 2.74
CA TYR A 474 -19.88 14.77 1.44
C TYR A 474 -18.61 15.52 1.04
N SER A 475 -17.65 14.85 0.45
CA SER A 475 -16.41 15.48 -0.02
C SER A 475 -16.55 15.98 -1.46
N TRP A 476 -15.87 17.09 -1.81
CA TRP A 476 -15.78 17.53 -3.20
C TRP A 476 -14.84 16.66 -4.04
N ASP A 477 -14.01 15.86 -3.40
CA ASP A 477 -13.06 14.99 -4.09
C ASP A 477 -12.88 13.63 -3.41
N ASN A 478 -12.23 12.74 -4.14
CA ASN A 478 -11.92 11.37 -3.69
C ASN A 478 -10.48 11.27 -3.13
N ASN A 479 -9.84 12.39 -2.80
CA ASN A 479 -8.42 12.44 -2.43
C ASN A 479 -8.06 11.60 -1.21
N GLN A 480 -8.99 11.36 -0.29
CA GLN A 480 -8.70 10.57 0.91
C GLN A 480 -8.42 9.10 0.55
N ILE A 481 -9.26 8.49 -0.28
CA ILE A 481 -9.04 7.10 -0.71
C ILE A 481 -7.85 6.99 -1.66
N GLU A 482 -7.58 8.02 -2.49
CA GLU A 482 -6.38 8.07 -3.32
C GLU A 482 -5.10 8.07 -2.48
N ARG A 483 -5.09 8.79 -1.35
CA ARG A 483 -3.97 8.76 -0.38
C ARG A 483 -3.80 7.37 0.24
N ILE A 484 -4.90 6.67 0.51
CA ILE A 484 -4.89 5.29 1.01
C ILE A 484 -4.33 4.34 -0.06
N ASN A 485 -4.74 4.47 -1.30
CA ASN A 485 -4.22 3.70 -2.42
C ASN A 485 -2.70 3.88 -2.65
N ARG A 486 -2.13 4.99 -2.14
CA ARG A 486 -0.67 5.22 -2.23
C ARG A 486 0.15 4.17 -1.49
N TYR A 487 -0.37 3.55 -0.44
CA TYR A 487 0.35 2.45 0.25
C TYR A 487 0.63 1.29 -0.71
N VAL A 488 -0.35 0.88 -1.50
CA VAL A 488 -0.17 -0.15 -2.53
C VAL A 488 0.68 0.38 -3.69
N SER A 489 0.41 1.60 -4.17
CA SER A 489 1.10 2.16 -5.34
C SER A 489 2.57 2.50 -5.08
N LEU A 490 2.95 2.83 -3.85
CA LEU A 490 4.35 3.01 -3.43
C LEU A 490 5.02 1.66 -3.20
N SER A 491 4.30 0.69 -2.61
CA SER A 491 4.82 -0.66 -2.39
C SER A 491 5.28 -1.31 -3.71
N ARG A 492 4.56 -1.11 -4.82
CA ARG A 492 4.98 -1.66 -6.12
C ARG A 492 6.27 -1.06 -6.70
N LYS A 493 6.74 0.09 -6.18
CA LYS A 493 8.05 0.65 -6.56
C LYS A 493 9.20 -0.05 -5.85
N ASN A 494 8.94 -0.61 -4.67
CA ASN A 494 9.92 -1.34 -3.86
C ASN A 494 9.83 -2.86 -4.08
N SER A 495 8.60 -3.37 -4.24
CA SER A 495 8.31 -4.78 -4.53
C SER A 495 7.60 -4.84 -5.87
N LEU A 496 8.31 -5.23 -6.92
CA LEU A 496 7.85 -5.12 -8.31
C LEU A 496 6.59 -5.93 -8.60
N PHE A 497 6.33 -7.00 -7.83
CA PHE A 497 5.19 -7.90 -8.01
C PHE A 497 4.78 -8.57 -6.68
N PHE A 498 3.54 -9.03 -6.61
CA PHE A 498 3.12 -10.06 -5.67
C PHE A 498 3.55 -11.42 -6.22
N GLY A 499 4.02 -12.32 -5.35
CA GLY A 499 4.51 -13.64 -5.74
C GLY A 499 3.45 -14.63 -6.22
N SER A 500 2.15 -14.28 -6.09
CA SER A 500 0.99 -15.08 -6.56
C SER A 500 -0.31 -14.32 -6.33
N HIS A 501 -1.44 -14.81 -6.86
CA HIS A 501 -2.79 -14.33 -6.55
C HIS A 501 -3.08 -14.38 -5.04
N ALA A 502 -2.81 -15.51 -4.40
CA ALA A 502 -2.93 -15.65 -2.94
C ALA A 502 -2.04 -14.68 -2.16
N GLY A 503 -0.91 -14.25 -2.74
CA GLY A 503 -0.04 -13.20 -2.19
C GLY A 503 -0.71 -11.82 -2.23
N ALA A 504 -1.45 -11.51 -3.29
CA ALA A 504 -2.21 -10.27 -3.42
C ALA A 504 -3.40 -10.24 -2.46
N GLU A 505 -4.15 -11.35 -2.34
CA GLU A 505 -5.26 -11.48 -1.37
C GLU A 505 -4.78 -11.26 0.06
N ARG A 506 -3.69 -11.90 0.47
CA ARG A 506 -3.08 -11.67 1.79
C ARG A 506 -2.66 -10.21 1.97
N GLY A 507 -2.14 -9.58 0.92
CA GLY A 507 -1.81 -8.15 0.94
C GLY A 507 -3.03 -7.30 1.25
N CYS A 508 -4.19 -7.61 0.68
CA CYS A 508 -5.44 -6.88 0.93
C CYS A 508 -5.85 -6.90 2.41
N ILE A 509 -5.70 -8.05 3.09
CA ILE A 509 -6.00 -8.16 4.52
C ILE A 509 -5.14 -7.18 5.33
N PHE A 510 -3.83 -7.22 5.14
CA PHE A 510 -2.92 -6.36 5.90
C PHE A 510 -3.06 -4.87 5.54
N TYR A 511 -3.26 -4.53 4.25
CA TYR A 511 -3.51 -3.14 3.85
C TYR A 511 -4.82 -2.61 4.45
N SER A 512 -5.87 -3.42 4.53
CA SER A 512 -7.14 -3.04 5.16
C SER A 512 -6.93 -2.63 6.61
N LEU A 513 -6.24 -3.44 7.39
CA LEU A 513 -5.96 -3.16 8.80
C LEU A 513 -4.98 -1.98 8.97
N ALA A 514 -3.88 -1.97 8.21
CA ALA A 514 -2.86 -0.93 8.32
C ALA A 514 -3.38 0.46 7.97
N CYS A 515 -4.17 0.56 6.89
CA CYS A 515 -4.75 1.83 6.47
C CYS A 515 -5.84 2.30 7.42
N SER A 516 -6.67 1.39 7.95
CA SER A 516 -7.68 1.73 8.96
C SER A 516 -7.03 2.22 10.26
N CYS A 517 -5.96 1.56 10.73
CA CYS A 517 -5.19 2.05 11.87
C CYS A 517 -4.65 3.47 11.65
N ARG A 518 -4.19 3.77 10.43
CA ARG A 518 -3.70 5.12 10.08
C ARG A 518 -4.79 6.18 10.11
N LEU A 519 -6.00 5.86 9.68
CA LEU A 519 -7.14 6.79 9.74
C LEU A 519 -7.50 7.11 11.19
N HIS A 520 -7.44 6.11 12.07
CA HIS A 520 -7.71 6.27 13.50
C HIS A 520 -6.50 6.73 14.33
N HIS A 521 -5.37 7.09 13.69
CA HIS A 521 -4.14 7.47 14.39
C HIS A 521 -3.61 6.40 15.37
N ILE A 522 -3.92 5.12 15.09
CA ILE A 522 -3.48 3.97 15.88
C ILE A 522 -2.11 3.51 15.39
N ASN A 523 -1.22 3.17 16.32
CA ASN A 523 0.04 2.50 15.99
C ASN A 523 -0.24 1.08 15.50
N PHE A 524 0.04 0.81 14.22
CA PHE A 524 -0.25 -0.48 13.60
C PHE A 524 0.50 -1.65 14.24
N PHE A 525 1.72 -1.43 14.70
CA PHE A 525 2.49 -2.44 15.41
C PHE A 525 1.81 -2.84 16.74
N GLU A 526 1.42 -1.84 17.55
CA GLU A 526 0.76 -2.09 18.84
C GLU A 526 -0.60 -2.77 18.65
N TYR A 527 -1.39 -2.26 17.70
CA TYR A 527 -2.67 -2.84 17.33
C TYR A 527 -2.52 -4.31 16.92
N LEU A 528 -1.61 -4.58 15.99
CA LEU A 528 -1.45 -5.91 15.44
C LEU A 528 -0.91 -6.91 16.48
N SER A 529 0.02 -6.46 17.34
CA SER A 529 0.53 -7.27 18.46
C SER A 529 -0.60 -7.66 19.42
N ASP A 530 -1.43 -6.70 19.80
CA ASP A 530 -2.54 -6.91 20.74
C ASP A 530 -3.61 -7.83 20.16
N ILE A 531 -4.08 -7.58 18.92
CA ILE A 531 -5.13 -8.42 18.33
C ILE A 531 -4.67 -9.85 18.06
N LEU A 532 -3.41 -10.04 17.68
CA LEU A 532 -2.84 -11.38 17.51
C LEU A 532 -2.91 -12.20 18.81
N ASN A 533 -2.55 -11.57 19.93
CA ASN A 533 -2.61 -12.23 21.22
C ASN A 533 -4.07 -12.47 21.67
N ARG A 534 -4.97 -11.50 21.51
CA ARG A 534 -6.41 -11.70 21.82
C ARG A 534 -7.05 -12.79 20.97
N MET A 535 -6.71 -12.86 19.69
CA MET A 535 -7.28 -13.86 18.78
C MET A 535 -6.79 -15.27 19.08
N SER A 536 -5.57 -15.43 19.63
CA SER A 536 -5.08 -16.75 20.08
C SER A 536 -5.90 -17.33 21.25
N GLU A 537 -6.55 -16.47 22.02
CA GLU A 537 -7.41 -16.85 23.16
C GLU A 537 -8.87 -17.11 22.74
N MET A 538 -9.25 -16.73 21.50
CA MET A 538 -10.63 -16.90 21.03
C MET A 538 -10.92 -18.37 20.68
N PRO A 539 -12.09 -18.91 21.09
CA PRO A 539 -12.48 -20.27 20.75
C PRO A 539 -12.61 -20.47 19.23
N ASN A 540 -12.31 -21.69 18.78
CA ASN A 540 -12.61 -22.09 17.41
C ASN A 540 -14.11 -21.99 17.15
N GLY A 541 -14.51 -21.45 16.00
CA GLY A 541 -15.92 -21.28 15.65
C GLY A 541 -16.53 -19.97 16.19
N THR A 542 -15.74 -19.08 16.77
CA THR A 542 -16.21 -17.72 17.14
C THR A 542 -16.91 -17.07 15.95
N PRO A 543 -18.15 -16.55 16.09
CA PRO A 543 -18.89 -15.93 14.99
C PRO A 543 -18.21 -14.64 14.51
N VAL A 544 -18.40 -14.32 13.23
CA VAL A 544 -17.72 -13.18 12.56
C VAL A 544 -18.04 -11.87 13.26
N GLU A 545 -19.24 -11.71 13.78
CA GLU A 545 -19.71 -10.50 14.47
C GLU A 545 -18.89 -10.17 15.72
N ALA A 546 -18.35 -11.19 16.40
CA ALA A 546 -17.51 -10.99 17.58
C ALA A 546 -16.19 -10.26 17.25
N PHE A 547 -15.70 -10.41 16.02
CA PHE A 547 -14.49 -9.74 15.56
C PHE A 547 -14.69 -8.24 15.29
N ARG A 548 -15.94 -7.76 15.25
CA ARG A 548 -16.27 -6.33 15.05
C ARG A 548 -15.62 -5.44 16.11
N ASN A 549 -15.51 -5.91 17.34
CA ASN A 549 -14.91 -5.17 18.46
C ASN A 549 -13.36 -5.14 18.41
N LEU A 550 -12.76 -5.93 17.54
CA LEU A 550 -11.30 -5.94 17.32
C LEU A 550 -10.88 -5.00 16.16
N LEU A 551 -11.84 -4.45 15.41
CA LEU A 551 -11.53 -3.53 14.29
C LEU A 551 -10.99 -2.19 14.81
N PRO A 552 -10.17 -1.48 14.02
CA PRO A 552 -9.48 -0.26 14.45
C PRO A 552 -10.40 0.83 15.03
N ASP A 553 -11.62 1.00 14.52
CA ASP A 553 -12.60 1.99 15.01
C ASP A 553 -13.19 1.66 16.39
N LYS A 554 -13.08 0.41 16.84
CA LYS A 554 -13.55 -0.08 18.14
C LYS A 554 -12.41 -0.48 19.07
N TRP A 555 -11.20 -0.59 18.53
CA TRP A 555 -10.07 -1.06 19.30
C TRP A 555 -9.66 -0.08 20.39
N THR A 556 -9.49 -0.62 21.58
CA THR A 556 -8.89 0.06 22.73
C THR A 556 -7.70 -0.75 23.22
N LYS A 557 -6.60 -0.06 23.48
CA LYS A 557 -5.41 -0.69 24.02
C LYS A 557 -5.74 -1.28 25.42
N LYS A 558 -5.56 -2.59 25.60
CA LYS A 558 -5.60 -3.16 26.95
C LYS A 558 -4.41 -2.62 27.73
N GLU A 559 -4.63 -2.02 28.89
CA GLU A 559 -3.56 -1.77 29.83
C GLU A 559 -2.93 -3.12 30.19
N GLN A 560 -1.64 -3.27 29.94
CA GLN A 560 -0.92 -4.44 30.43
C GLN A 560 -0.93 -4.34 31.95
N SER A 561 -1.69 -5.20 32.61
CA SER A 561 -1.52 -5.44 34.04
C SER A 561 -0.06 -5.84 34.26
N LYS A 562 0.67 -4.98 34.97
CA LYS A 562 2.07 -5.17 35.36
C LYS A 562 2.23 -6.44 36.20
#